data_2c2d6868dee41e32a9d0e8d7c5d71211
#
_entry.id   2c2d6868dee41e32a9d0e8d7c5d71211
#
_cell.length_a   1.000
_cell.length_b   1.000
_cell.length_c   1.000
_cell.angle_alpha   90.00
_cell.angle_beta   90.00
_cell.angle_gamma   90.00
#
_symmetry.space_group_name_H-M   'P 1'
#
loop_
_entity.id
_entity.type
_entity.pdbx_description
1 polymer ?
#
loop_
_entity_poly.entity_id
_entity_poly.type
_entity_poly.pdbx_seq_one_letter_code
_entity_poly.pdbx_strand_id
1 'polypeptide(L)'
;MPFERYEILLPLKYNDDTAVEPEKFQATRRELVGQFGALTMDAPPVSGLWVSSGHEYQDELIRFVVDAEATPATDEFWRDFKERLKERFRQVEIWIVAYPIRLL
;
A
#
# COMPACT_ATOMS: atom_id res chain seq x y z
N MET A 1 20.44 -6.09 -12.21
CA MET A 1 20.06 -5.44 -10.94
C MET A 1 18.93 -6.24 -10.29
N PRO A 2 18.95 -6.46 -8.98
CA PRO A 2 17.88 -7.17 -8.31
C PRO A 2 16.58 -6.38 -8.33
N PHE A 3 15.47 -7.09 -8.46
CA PHE A 3 14.14 -6.53 -8.34
C PHE A 3 13.50 -6.95 -7.04
N GLU A 4 12.65 -6.09 -6.51
CA GLU A 4 11.81 -6.38 -5.37
C GLU A 4 10.35 -6.10 -5.73
N ARG A 5 9.46 -6.86 -5.11
CA ARG A 5 8.03 -6.61 -5.17
C ARG A 5 7.60 -5.89 -3.92
N TYR A 6 6.92 -4.77 -4.10
CA TYR A 6 6.37 -3.97 -3.01
C TYR A 6 4.86 -4.17 -2.99
N GLU A 7 4.33 -4.59 -1.85
CA GLU A 7 2.89 -4.74 -1.66
C GLU A 7 2.42 -3.74 -0.62
N ILE A 8 1.38 -2.99 -0.98
CA ILE A 8 0.81 -1.95 -0.14
C ILE A 8 -0.64 -2.34 0.16
N LEU A 9 -1.01 -2.38 1.43
CA LEU A 9 -2.38 -2.60 1.85
C LEU A 9 -2.98 -1.27 2.29
N LEU A 10 -4.00 -0.81 1.56
CA LEU A 10 -4.66 0.46 1.82
C LEU A 10 -6.07 0.21 2.33
N PRO A 11 -6.50 0.89 3.41
CA PRO A 11 -7.83 0.70 3.96
C PRO A 11 -8.88 1.34 3.05
N LEU A 12 -10.05 0.69 2.95
CA LEU A 12 -11.20 1.26 2.25
C LEU A 12 -11.96 2.26 3.11
N LYS A 13 -11.77 2.19 4.43
CA LYS A 13 -12.44 3.06 5.39
C LYS A 13 -11.43 3.65 6.36
N TYR A 14 -11.73 4.85 6.85
CA TYR A 14 -11.03 5.43 7.97
C TYR A 14 -11.36 4.71 9.27
N ASN A 15 -10.64 5.04 10.35
CA ASN A 15 -10.86 4.39 11.65
C ASN A 15 -12.23 4.72 12.26
N ASP A 16 -12.89 5.78 11.79
CA ASP A 16 -14.25 6.13 12.20
C ASP A 16 -15.32 5.42 11.34
N ASP A 17 -14.93 4.46 10.52
CA ASP A 17 -15.78 3.65 9.66
C ASP A 17 -16.38 4.40 8.47
N THR A 18 -15.96 5.63 8.22
CA THR A 18 -16.36 6.36 7.00
C THR A 18 -15.48 5.94 5.82
N ALA A 19 -16.08 5.94 4.63
CA ALA A 19 -15.38 5.53 3.41
C ALA A 19 -14.28 6.52 3.05
N VAL A 20 -13.12 6.00 2.64
CA VAL A 20 -12.05 6.81 2.09
C VAL A 20 -12.48 7.32 0.71
N GLU A 21 -12.23 8.59 0.45
CA GLU A 21 -12.62 9.23 -0.81
C GLU A 21 -11.88 8.57 -1.99
N PRO A 22 -12.59 8.30 -3.10
CA PRO A 22 -11.97 7.69 -4.28
C PRO A 22 -10.75 8.46 -4.81
N GLU A 23 -10.73 9.77 -4.65
CA GLU A 23 -9.65 10.65 -5.10
C GLU A 23 -8.32 10.31 -4.45
N LYS A 24 -8.34 9.81 -3.22
CA LYS A 24 -7.12 9.41 -2.50
C LYS A 24 -6.48 8.18 -3.12
N PHE A 25 -7.30 7.21 -3.55
CA PHE A 25 -6.81 6.05 -4.28
C PHE A 25 -6.29 6.44 -5.66
N GLN A 26 -6.97 7.35 -6.34
CA GLN A 26 -6.56 7.84 -7.65
C GLN A 26 -5.23 8.57 -7.57
N ALA A 27 -5.03 9.41 -6.56
CA ALA A 27 -3.78 10.12 -6.34
C ALA A 27 -2.63 9.15 -6.08
N THR A 28 -2.88 8.13 -5.26
CA THR A 28 -1.89 7.10 -4.95
C THR A 28 -1.48 6.31 -6.19
N ARG A 29 -2.46 5.89 -6.99
CA ARG A 29 -2.20 5.20 -8.26
C ARG A 29 -1.37 6.06 -9.20
N ARG A 30 -1.72 7.33 -9.33
CA ARG A 30 -1.04 8.26 -10.23
C ARG A 30 0.42 8.46 -9.84
N GLU A 31 0.68 8.58 -8.54
CA GLU A 31 2.04 8.72 -8.04
C GLU A 31 2.88 7.46 -8.30
N LEU A 32 2.31 6.29 -8.06
CA LEU A 32 3.02 5.02 -8.28
C LEU A 32 3.30 4.75 -9.76
N VAL A 33 2.31 4.97 -10.62
CA VAL A 33 2.51 4.83 -12.06
C VAL A 33 3.50 5.86 -12.57
N GLY A 34 3.45 7.08 -12.06
CA GLY A 34 4.42 8.12 -12.43
C GLY A 34 5.85 7.78 -12.03
N GLN A 35 6.04 7.15 -10.88
CA GLN A 35 7.35 6.79 -10.38
C GLN A 35 7.90 5.50 -11.02
N PHE A 36 7.06 4.49 -11.21
CA PHE A 36 7.52 3.16 -11.60
C PHE A 36 7.03 2.69 -12.96
N GLY A 37 6.09 3.39 -13.56
CA GLY A 37 5.56 3.08 -14.89
C GLY A 37 4.51 1.99 -14.94
N ALA A 38 4.25 1.30 -13.84
CA ALA A 38 3.28 0.21 -13.79
C ALA A 38 2.77 -0.02 -12.38
N LEU A 39 1.56 -0.57 -12.28
CA LEU A 39 0.92 -0.88 -11.01
C LEU A 39 -0.07 -2.03 -11.22
N THR A 40 -0.08 -2.99 -10.31
CA THR A 40 -1.11 -4.02 -10.25
C THR A 40 -1.98 -3.79 -9.03
N MET A 41 -3.28 -3.98 -9.18
CA MET A 41 -4.23 -3.81 -8.08
C MET A 41 -5.10 -5.04 -7.97
N ASP A 42 -5.37 -5.48 -6.74
CA ASP A 42 -6.33 -6.55 -6.49
C ASP A 42 -7.74 -5.97 -6.39
N ALA A 43 -8.66 -6.59 -7.13
CA ALA A 43 -10.10 -6.37 -7.01
C ALA A 43 -10.77 -7.73 -7.14
N PRO A 44 -11.64 -8.13 -6.19
CA PRO A 44 -12.20 -7.39 -5.07
C PRO A 44 -11.23 -7.12 -3.92
N PRO A 45 -11.65 -6.33 -2.91
CA PRO A 45 -10.81 -6.00 -1.75
C PRO A 45 -10.32 -7.22 -0.99
N VAL A 46 -9.16 -7.09 -0.35
CA VAL A 46 -8.59 -8.10 0.54
C VAL A 46 -9.15 -7.88 1.94
N SER A 47 -9.55 -8.95 2.62
CA SER A 47 -10.00 -8.88 4.00
C SER A 47 -8.85 -9.21 4.94
N GLY A 48 -8.64 -8.37 5.94
CA GLY A 48 -7.68 -8.59 7.01
C GLY A 48 -8.38 -8.80 8.34
N LEU A 49 -7.90 -9.75 9.11
CA LEU A 49 -8.38 -10.00 10.47
C LEU A 49 -7.23 -9.80 11.45
N TRP A 50 -7.50 -9.13 12.54
CA TRP A 50 -6.49 -8.93 13.59
C TRP A 50 -7.17 -8.82 14.96
N VAL A 51 -6.42 -9.14 16.00
CA VAL A 51 -6.93 -9.16 17.38
C VAL A 51 -6.12 -8.20 18.23
N SER A 52 -6.83 -7.39 19.02
CA SER A 52 -6.21 -6.50 20.00
C SER A 52 -7.10 -6.45 21.24
N SER A 53 -6.48 -6.61 22.42
CA SER A 53 -7.18 -6.57 23.72
C SER A 53 -8.39 -7.50 23.78
N GLY A 54 -8.28 -8.68 23.17
CA GLY A 54 -9.35 -9.68 23.16
C GLY A 54 -10.46 -9.42 22.15
N HIS A 55 -10.37 -8.35 21.39
CA HIS A 55 -11.34 -8.02 20.34
C HIS A 55 -10.80 -8.38 18.97
N GLU A 56 -11.64 -8.96 18.13
CA GLU A 56 -11.34 -9.26 16.74
C GLU A 56 -11.82 -8.09 15.88
N TYR A 57 -10.92 -7.64 14.99
CA TYR A 57 -11.21 -6.57 14.03
C TYR A 57 -11.09 -7.12 12.63
N GLN A 58 -11.96 -6.65 11.74
CA GLN A 58 -11.91 -6.98 10.33
C GLN A 58 -11.80 -5.71 9.52
N ASP A 59 -10.77 -5.67 8.66
CA ASP A 59 -10.57 -4.56 7.74
C ASP A 59 -10.72 -5.03 6.30
N GLU A 60 -11.31 -4.19 5.48
CA GLU A 60 -11.30 -4.36 4.03
C GLU A 60 -10.23 -3.47 3.45
N LEU A 61 -9.37 -4.07 2.62
CA LEU A 61 -8.17 -3.44 2.09
C LEU A 61 -8.09 -3.61 0.59
N ILE A 62 -7.46 -2.66 -0.08
CA ILE A 62 -7.02 -2.81 -1.46
C ILE A 62 -5.52 -3.09 -1.44
N ARG A 63 -5.07 -4.06 -2.22
CA ARG A 63 -3.66 -4.33 -2.39
C ARG A 63 -3.17 -3.71 -3.68
N PHE A 64 -2.12 -2.89 -3.57
CA PHE A 64 -1.36 -2.37 -4.70
C PHE A 64 -0.02 -3.08 -4.74
N VAL A 65 0.41 -3.48 -5.94
CA VAL A 65 1.66 -4.21 -6.13
C VAL A 65 2.50 -3.49 -7.17
N VAL A 66 3.76 -3.26 -6.82
CA VAL A 66 4.74 -2.62 -7.70
C VAL A 66 6.02 -3.44 -7.69
N ASP A 67 6.55 -3.74 -8.87
CA ASP A 67 7.84 -4.37 -9.03
C ASP A 67 8.85 -3.32 -9.48
N ALA A 68 9.98 -3.21 -8.79
CA ALA A 68 10.98 -2.19 -9.09
C ALA A 68 12.37 -2.67 -8.72
N GLU A 69 13.38 -2.05 -9.32
CA GLU A 69 14.76 -2.31 -8.94
C GLU A 69 15.02 -1.88 -7.50
N ALA A 70 15.71 -2.75 -6.76
CA ALA A 70 16.09 -2.48 -5.39
C ALA A 70 17.34 -1.58 -5.38
N THR A 71 17.13 -0.29 -5.30
CA THR A 71 18.19 0.71 -5.22
C THR A 71 18.03 1.59 -3.99
N PRO A 72 19.07 2.28 -3.53
CA PRO A 72 18.92 3.24 -2.43
C PRO A 72 17.87 4.32 -2.70
N ALA A 73 17.74 4.77 -3.96
CA ALA A 73 16.73 5.76 -4.34
C ALA A 73 15.32 5.20 -4.22
N THR A 74 15.12 3.93 -4.58
CA THR A 74 13.83 3.24 -4.42
C THR A 74 13.46 3.10 -2.95
N ASP A 75 14.41 2.73 -2.10
CA ASP A 75 14.17 2.63 -0.66
C ASP A 75 13.79 3.99 -0.06
N GLU A 76 14.46 5.05 -0.46
CA GLU A 76 14.14 6.39 -0.01
C GLU A 76 12.74 6.81 -0.45
N PHE A 77 12.38 6.52 -1.70
CA PHE A 77 11.03 6.78 -2.20
C PHE A 77 9.99 6.13 -1.31
N TRP A 78 10.15 4.83 -0.99
CA TRP A 78 9.16 4.09 -0.21
C TRP A 78 9.06 4.58 1.23
N ARG A 79 10.16 4.99 1.86
CA ARG A 79 10.13 5.56 3.20
C ARG A 79 9.31 6.85 3.24
N ASP A 80 9.54 7.74 2.28
CA ASP A 80 8.82 9.00 2.18
C ASP A 80 7.36 8.79 1.80
N PHE A 81 7.12 7.87 0.85
CA PHE A 81 5.79 7.56 0.37
C PHE A 81 4.92 6.96 1.48
N LYS A 82 5.50 6.08 2.29
CA LYS A 82 4.80 5.50 3.45
C LYS A 82 4.29 6.60 4.38
N GLU A 83 5.09 7.59 4.68
CA GLU A 83 4.66 8.70 5.54
C GLU A 83 3.54 9.52 4.90
N ARG A 84 3.61 9.76 3.59
CA ARG A 84 2.52 10.43 2.88
C ARG A 84 1.23 9.61 2.90
N LEU A 85 1.32 8.30 2.75
CA LEU A 85 0.14 7.43 2.80
C LEU A 85 -0.48 7.39 4.18
N LYS A 86 0.32 7.35 5.23
CA LYS A 86 -0.19 7.37 6.61
C LYS A 86 -1.01 8.63 6.86
N GLU A 87 -0.53 9.77 6.40
CA GLU A 87 -1.26 11.02 6.52
C GLU A 87 -2.51 11.04 5.63
N ARG A 88 -2.36 10.66 4.37
CA ARG A 88 -3.46 10.65 3.39
C ARG A 88 -4.62 9.77 3.84
N PHE A 89 -4.34 8.59 4.35
CA PHE A 89 -5.35 7.62 4.77
C PHE A 89 -5.65 7.68 6.27
N ARG A 90 -5.06 8.63 6.99
CA ARG A 90 -5.27 8.86 8.42
C ARG A 90 -5.01 7.59 9.25
N GLN A 91 -3.89 6.95 8.98
CA GLN A 91 -3.49 5.72 9.64
C GLN A 91 -2.23 5.93 10.47
N VAL A 92 -2.16 5.28 11.64
CA VAL A 92 -0.93 5.23 12.43
C VAL A 92 0.13 4.43 11.70
N GLU A 93 -0.29 3.39 10.99
CA GLU A 93 0.60 2.54 10.21
C GLU A 93 -0.06 2.15 8.90
N ILE A 94 0.76 2.08 7.84
CA ILE A 94 0.39 1.52 6.54
C ILE A 94 1.31 0.35 6.27
N TRP A 95 0.74 -0.79 5.94
CA TRP A 95 1.51 -2.00 5.70
C TRP A 95 2.11 -1.97 4.30
N ILE A 96 3.43 -1.86 4.23
CA ILE A 96 4.20 -1.95 3.00
C ILE A 96 5.27 -3.02 3.19
N VAL A 97 5.22 -4.05 2.36
CA VAL A 97 6.16 -5.18 2.42
C VAL A 97 6.95 -5.21 1.14
N ALA A 98 8.22 -5.54 1.23
CA ALA A 98 9.06 -5.76 0.07
C ALA A 98 9.75 -7.11 0.18
N TYR A 99 9.86 -7.82 -0.94
CA TYR A 99 10.59 -9.07 -1.01
C TYR A 99 11.21 -9.27 -2.39
N PRO A 100 12.33 -10.01 -2.45
CA PRO A 100 13.02 -10.23 -3.72
C PRO A 100 12.17 -11.05 -4.68
N ILE A 101 12.27 -10.71 -5.98
CA ILE A 101 11.63 -11.48 -7.04
C ILE A 101 12.61 -11.71 -8.17
N ARG A 102 12.31 -12.69 -9.03
CA ARG A 102 13.01 -12.95 -10.27
C ARG A 102 12.04 -12.79 -11.42
N LEU A 103 12.40 -11.93 -12.38
CA LEU A 103 11.65 -11.82 -13.62
C LEU A 103 12.21 -12.85 -14.60
N LEU A 104 11.34 -13.61 -15.22
CA LEU A 104 11.72 -14.68 -16.16
C LEU A 104 11.75 -14.22 -17.60
#